data_20b9e9badcb97e3300cba192102057d9
#
_entry.id   20b9e9badcb97e3300cba192102057d9
#
_cell.length_a   1.000
_cell.length_b   1.000
_cell.length_c   1.000
_cell.angle_alpha   90.00
_cell.angle_beta   90.00
_cell.angle_gamma   90.00
#
_symmetry.space_group_name_H-M   'P 1'
#
loop_
_entity.id
_entity.type
_entity.pdbx_description
1 polymer ?
#
loop_
_entity_poly.entity_id
_entity_poly.type
_entity_poly.pdbx_seq_one_letter_code
_entity_poly.pdbx_strand_id
1 'polypeptide(L)'
;MTQSENTPRCILALDLGTTTGWAIRGYGGLITTGTASFRPGRYDGGGMRYLRFTNWLTELDRLSGPISAIWFEEVRRHAGTDAAHVYGGLMASLTSWGELRGIPYEGVPVGTIKRHATGHGNANKQAMIAAARARGYSPADDNEADAIAILHWALETQGGVA
;
A
#
# COMPACT_ATOMS: atom_id res chain seq x y z
N MET A 1 -33.62 -9.93 -9.66
CA MET A 1 -32.26 -9.49 -10.07
C MET A 1 -31.80 -8.45 -9.09
N THR A 2 -31.01 -8.86 -8.13
CA THR A 2 -30.32 -7.93 -7.23
C THR A 2 -29.24 -7.26 -8.05
N GLN A 3 -29.44 -6.00 -8.42
CA GLN A 3 -28.34 -5.14 -8.82
C GLN A 3 -27.40 -5.11 -7.62
N SER A 4 -26.21 -5.68 -7.76
CA SER A 4 -25.13 -5.42 -6.82
C SER A 4 -24.88 -3.92 -6.94
N GLU A 5 -25.38 -3.18 -5.98
CA GLU A 5 -25.11 -1.75 -5.87
C GLU A 5 -23.59 -1.60 -5.86
N ASN A 6 -23.09 -1.01 -6.91
CA ASN A 6 -21.68 -0.69 -7.07
C ASN A 6 -21.36 0.47 -6.13
N THR A 7 -21.35 0.16 -4.83
CA THR A 7 -21.08 1.16 -3.80
C THR A 7 -19.66 1.69 -3.99
N PRO A 8 -19.49 2.99 -4.15
CA PRO A 8 -18.13 3.57 -4.26
C PRO A 8 -17.26 3.11 -3.10
N ARG A 9 -16.02 2.77 -3.39
CA ARG A 9 -15.07 2.28 -2.40
C ARG A 9 -13.78 3.10 -2.44
N CYS A 10 -13.24 3.36 -1.28
CA CYS A 10 -11.91 3.94 -1.12
C CYS A 10 -10.91 2.82 -0.83
N ILE A 11 -9.97 2.58 -1.73
CA ILE A 11 -9.00 1.50 -1.63
C ILE A 11 -7.59 2.07 -1.45
N LEU A 12 -6.91 1.62 -0.39
CA LEU A 12 -5.53 1.99 -0.10
C LEU A 12 -4.60 0.81 -0.36
N ALA A 13 -3.52 1.06 -1.06
CA ALA A 13 -2.44 0.10 -1.29
C ALA A 13 -1.12 0.63 -0.71
N LEU A 14 -0.36 -0.24 -0.04
CA LEU A 14 0.85 0.12 0.68
C LEU A 14 2.00 -0.84 0.38
N ASP A 15 3.17 -0.27 0.10
CA ASP A 15 4.45 -0.96 0.15
C ASP A 15 5.16 -0.54 1.44
N LEU A 16 5.05 -1.37 2.48
CA LEU A 16 5.48 -1.04 3.83
C LEU A 16 7.01 -1.05 3.99
N GLY A 17 7.56 0.06 4.43
CA GLY A 17 8.97 0.22 4.71
C GLY A 17 9.26 1.55 5.39
N THR A 18 10.53 1.82 5.71
CA THR A 18 10.95 3.13 6.25
C THR A 18 10.50 4.27 5.32
N THR A 19 10.64 4.07 4.01
CA THR A 19 9.94 4.85 3.00
C THR A 19 8.80 3.98 2.49
N THR A 20 7.59 4.34 2.87
CA THR A 20 6.39 3.62 2.47
C THR A 20 5.85 4.19 1.17
N GLY A 21 5.74 3.35 0.16
CA GLY A 21 4.99 3.69 -1.06
C GLY A 21 3.49 3.55 -0.80
N TRP A 22 2.70 4.42 -1.36
CA TRP A 22 1.25 4.39 -1.19
C TRP A 22 0.52 4.78 -2.48
N ALA A 23 -0.64 4.20 -2.67
CA ALA A 23 -1.57 4.55 -3.75
C ALA A 23 -2.99 4.41 -3.20
N ILE A 24 -3.81 5.41 -3.43
CA ILE A 24 -5.19 5.43 -2.96
C ILE A 24 -6.14 5.79 -4.10
N ARG A 25 -7.21 5.01 -4.24
CA ARG A 25 -8.33 5.34 -5.11
C ARG A 25 -9.49 5.80 -4.26
N GLY A 26 -9.84 7.08 -4.37
CA GLY A 26 -10.95 7.65 -3.63
C GLY A 26 -12.32 7.29 -4.19
N TYR A 27 -13.36 7.70 -3.50
CA TYR A 27 -14.76 7.41 -3.85
C TYR A 27 -15.16 7.94 -5.24
N GLY A 28 -14.54 9.03 -5.69
CA GLY A 28 -14.77 9.60 -7.03
C GLY A 28 -13.99 8.93 -8.14
N GLY A 29 -13.18 7.90 -7.84
CA GLY A 29 -12.36 7.19 -8.80
C GLY A 29 -10.98 7.80 -9.03
N LEU A 30 -10.66 8.94 -8.43
CA LEU A 30 -9.34 9.55 -8.55
C LEU A 30 -8.30 8.73 -7.81
N ILE A 31 -7.18 8.45 -8.48
CA ILE A 31 -6.04 7.76 -7.90
C ILE A 31 -4.95 8.78 -7.58
N THR A 32 -4.50 8.78 -6.34
CA THR A 32 -3.38 9.60 -5.85
C THR A 32 -2.30 8.65 -5.33
N THR A 33 -1.04 8.96 -5.61
CA THR A 33 0.09 8.11 -5.23
C THR A 33 1.23 8.95 -4.65
N GLY A 34 2.12 8.31 -3.92
CA GLY A 34 3.28 8.99 -3.37
C GLY A 34 4.12 8.08 -2.49
N THR A 35 5.02 8.72 -1.75
CA THR A 35 5.82 8.08 -0.71
C THR A 35 5.71 8.88 0.59
N ALA A 36 5.90 8.18 1.71
CA ALA A 36 5.96 8.80 3.02
C ALA A 36 7.12 8.17 3.82
N SER A 37 7.96 9.01 4.42
CA SER A 37 9.09 8.53 5.24
C SER A 37 8.70 8.51 6.70
N PHE A 38 8.96 7.39 7.36
CA PHE A 38 8.74 7.20 8.80
C PHE A 38 10.05 6.96 9.54
N ARG A 39 11.14 7.48 8.99
CA ARG A 39 12.46 7.39 9.65
C ARG A 39 12.43 8.20 10.94
N PRO A 40 12.79 7.60 12.10
CA PRO A 40 12.91 8.37 13.34
C PRO A 40 14.00 9.43 13.22
N GLY A 41 13.77 10.57 13.86
CA GLY A 41 14.80 11.59 14.01
C GLY A 41 15.91 11.14 14.96
N ARG A 42 17.02 11.88 14.99
CA ARG A 42 18.20 11.56 15.79
C ARG A 42 17.89 11.35 17.29
N TYR A 43 16.94 12.10 17.81
CA TYR A 43 16.58 12.09 19.22
C TYR A 43 15.26 11.38 19.52
N ASP A 44 14.67 10.73 18.50
CA ASP A 44 13.43 10.01 18.67
C ASP A 44 13.66 8.60 19.20
N GLY A 45 12.74 8.12 20.01
CA GLY A 45 12.66 6.69 20.30
C GLY A 45 12.15 5.90 19.08
N GLY A 46 12.47 4.61 19.02
CA GLY A 46 12.06 3.73 17.90
C GLY A 46 10.56 3.64 17.69
N GLY A 47 9.76 3.85 18.74
CA GLY A 47 8.31 3.87 18.65
C GLY A 47 7.72 5.03 17.86
N MET A 48 8.46 6.13 17.70
CA MET A 48 8.00 7.29 16.93
C MET A 48 7.71 6.97 15.48
N ARG A 49 8.44 6.04 14.88
CA ARG A 49 8.16 5.54 13.53
C ARG A 49 6.72 5.04 13.40
N TYR A 50 6.31 4.19 14.34
CA TYR A 50 5.01 3.54 14.29
C TYR A 50 3.88 4.49 14.69
N LEU A 51 4.14 5.38 15.62
CA LEU A 51 3.19 6.43 16.00
C LEU A 51 2.91 7.37 14.81
N ARG A 52 3.96 7.83 14.13
CA ARG A 52 3.82 8.68 12.94
C ARG A 52 3.10 7.95 11.80
N PHE A 53 3.39 6.66 11.63
CA PHE A 53 2.71 5.84 10.64
C PHE A 53 1.20 5.74 10.89
N THR A 54 0.78 5.44 12.11
CA THR A 54 -0.65 5.35 12.44
C THR A 54 -1.34 6.71 12.40
N ASN A 55 -0.66 7.78 12.80
CA ASN A 55 -1.18 9.15 12.65
C ASN A 55 -1.39 9.51 11.17
N TRP A 56 -0.45 9.12 10.32
CA TRP A 56 -0.55 9.32 8.88
C TRP A 56 -1.72 8.53 8.27
N LEU A 57 -1.93 7.28 8.66
CA LEU A 57 -3.09 6.49 8.25
C LEU A 57 -4.41 7.17 8.65
N THR A 58 -4.47 7.68 9.87
CA THR A 58 -5.64 8.40 10.38
C THR A 58 -5.92 9.65 9.54
N GLU A 59 -4.89 10.37 9.16
CA GLU A 59 -5.03 11.57 8.32
C GLU A 59 -5.46 11.21 6.90
N LEU A 60 -4.92 10.14 6.31
CA LEU A 60 -5.38 9.65 5.00
C LEU A 60 -6.87 9.28 5.06
N ASP A 61 -7.28 8.55 6.07
CA ASP A 61 -8.68 8.15 6.26
C ASP A 61 -9.60 9.38 6.35
N ARG A 62 -9.17 10.39 7.09
CA ARG A 62 -9.91 11.65 7.25
C ARG A 62 -10.03 12.42 5.93
N LEU A 63 -8.94 12.52 5.16
CA LEU A 63 -8.88 13.30 3.91
C LEU A 63 -9.60 12.62 2.74
N SER A 64 -9.50 11.29 2.65
CA SER A 64 -10.08 10.54 1.53
C SER A 64 -11.54 10.15 1.72
N GLY A 65 -12.09 10.39 2.93
CA GLY A 65 -13.29 9.71 3.39
C GLY A 65 -12.93 8.31 3.91
N PRO A 66 -13.82 7.58 4.58
CA PRO A 66 -13.47 6.32 5.22
C PRO A 66 -12.85 5.32 4.22
N ILE A 67 -11.67 4.81 4.54
CA ILE A 67 -11.01 3.78 3.74
C ILE A 67 -11.83 2.49 3.84
N SER A 68 -12.15 1.90 2.69
CA SER A 68 -12.99 0.70 2.61
C SER A 68 -12.20 -0.60 2.75
N ALA A 69 -10.97 -0.63 2.24
CA ALA A 69 -10.09 -1.80 2.30
C ALA A 69 -8.63 -1.39 2.10
N ILE A 70 -7.73 -2.18 2.67
CA ILE A 70 -6.29 -1.95 2.57
C ILE A 70 -5.62 -3.20 2.01
N TRP A 71 -4.76 -3.02 1.01
CA TRP A 71 -3.91 -4.06 0.44
C TRP A 71 -2.46 -3.68 0.66
N PHE A 72 -1.61 -4.64 1.03
CA PHE A 72 -0.19 -4.39 1.22
C PHE A 72 0.65 -5.56 0.73
N GLU A 73 1.92 -5.30 0.41
CA GLU A 73 2.83 -6.35 -0.01
C GLU A 73 3.19 -7.24 1.16
N GLU A 74 2.94 -8.55 1.03
CA GLU A 74 3.37 -9.54 2.00
C GLU A 74 4.79 -9.97 1.70
N VAL A 75 5.74 -9.49 2.50
CA VAL A 75 7.15 -9.82 2.39
C VAL A 75 7.50 -10.94 3.38
N ARG A 76 7.90 -12.09 2.88
CA ARG A 76 8.24 -13.26 3.70
C ARG A 76 9.72 -13.36 4.02
N ARG A 77 10.59 -12.74 3.20
CA ARG A 77 12.04 -12.75 3.38
C ARG A 77 12.59 -11.34 3.23
N HIS A 78 13.45 -10.98 4.16
CA HIS A 78 14.11 -9.69 4.20
C HIS A 78 15.62 -9.85 4.07
N ALA A 79 16.30 -8.84 3.50
CA ALA A 79 17.75 -8.83 3.34
C ALA A 79 18.51 -8.71 4.66
N GLY A 80 17.86 -8.30 5.76
CA GLY A 80 18.48 -8.13 7.07
C GLY A 80 17.47 -8.06 8.20
N THR A 81 17.98 -8.20 9.42
CA THR A 81 17.18 -8.19 10.64
C THR A 81 16.46 -6.88 10.87
N ASP A 82 17.13 -5.74 10.63
CA ASP A 82 16.53 -4.42 10.82
C ASP A 82 15.36 -4.20 9.87
N ALA A 83 15.50 -4.56 8.61
CA ALA A 83 14.43 -4.46 7.62
C ALA A 83 13.23 -5.34 8.01
N ALA A 84 13.48 -6.55 8.52
CA ALA A 84 12.44 -7.45 9.00
C ALA A 84 11.69 -6.86 10.21
N HIS A 85 12.41 -6.25 11.16
CA HIS A 85 11.81 -5.62 12.34
C HIS A 85 10.93 -4.42 11.96
N VAL A 86 11.41 -3.57 11.07
CA VAL A 86 10.65 -2.40 10.59
C VAL A 86 9.37 -2.84 9.87
N TYR A 87 9.50 -3.77 8.94
CA TYR A 87 8.34 -4.31 8.21
C TYR A 87 7.31 -4.93 9.18
N GLY A 88 7.76 -5.79 10.10
CA GLY A 88 6.89 -6.43 11.09
C GLY A 88 6.20 -5.42 12.00
N GLY A 89 6.91 -4.39 12.43
CA GLY A 89 6.35 -3.31 13.24
C GLY A 89 5.32 -2.47 12.50
N LEU A 90 5.59 -2.12 11.25
CA LEU A 90 4.62 -1.39 10.40
C LEU A 90 3.40 -2.25 10.09
N MET A 91 3.59 -3.53 9.80
CA MET A 91 2.49 -4.47 9.55
C MET A 91 1.61 -4.62 10.80
N ALA A 92 2.21 -4.79 11.98
CA ALA A 92 1.47 -4.88 13.23
C ALA A 92 0.69 -3.60 13.51
N SER A 93 1.29 -2.44 13.28
CA SER A 93 0.63 -1.14 13.45
C SER A 93 -0.53 -0.97 12.47
N LEU A 94 -0.34 -1.35 11.22
CA LEU A 94 -1.37 -1.28 10.17
C LEU A 94 -2.56 -2.18 10.51
N THR A 95 -2.31 -3.43 10.81
CA THR A 95 -3.37 -4.42 11.08
C THR A 95 -4.12 -4.08 12.36
N SER A 96 -3.43 -3.64 13.40
CA SER A 96 -4.05 -3.15 14.64
C SER A 96 -4.92 -1.93 14.39
N TRP A 97 -4.44 -0.99 13.61
CA TRP A 97 -5.20 0.21 13.24
C TRP A 97 -6.45 -0.17 12.43
N GLY A 98 -6.33 -1.11 11.50
CA GLY A 98 -7.45 -1.64 10.71
C GLY A 98 -8.52 -2.29 11.59
N GLU A 99 -8.11 -3.12 12.56
CA GLU A 99 -9.02 -3.76 13.51
C GLU A 99 -9.79 -2.73 14.33
N LEU A 100 -9.11 -1.72 14.86
CA LEU A 100 -9.76 -0.66 15.64
C LEU A 100 -10.82 0.09 14.86
N ARG A 101 -10.68 0.20 13.55
CA ARG A 101 -11.59 0.96 12.68
C ARG A 101 -12.55 0.08 11.89
N GLY A 102 -12.45 -1.24 12.01
CA GLY A 102 -13.27 -2.16 11.24
C GLY A 102 -12.98 -2.12 9.74
N ILE A 103 -11.75 -1.80 9.35
CA ILE A 103 -11.32 -1.74 7.95
C ILE A 103 -10.64 -3.07 7.59
N PRO A 104 -11.15 -3.81 6.58
CA PRO A 104 -10.50 -5.02 6.10
C PRO A 104 -9.13 -4.73 5.51
N TYR A 105 -8.19 -5.64 5.76
CA TYR A 105 -6.83 -5.57 5.23
C TYR A 105 -6.36 -6.95 4.79
N GLU A 106 -5.49 -7.00 3.78
CA GLU A 106 -4.92 -8.26 3.32
C GLU A 106 -3.54 -8.04 2.68
N GLY A 107 -2.62 -8.97 2.95
CA GLY A 107 -1.32 -9.01 2.32
C GLY A 107 -1.38 -9.75 0.99
N VAL A 108 -0.58 -9.28 0.01
CA VAL A 108 -0.47 -9.87 -1.32
C VAL A 108 0.98 -10.33 -1.54
N PRO A 109 1.22 -11.59 -1.94
CA PRO A 109 2.58 -12.05 -2.19
C PRO A 109 3.30 -11.24 -3.26
N VAL A 110 4.59 -10.96 -3.04
CA VAL A 110 5.45 -10.18 -3.95
C VAL A 110 5.39 -10.69 -5.39
N GLY A 111 5.52 -12.01 -5.58
CA GLY A 111 5.50 -12.62 -6.90
C GLY A 111 4.18 -12.42 -7.64
N THR A 112 3.08 -12.41 -6.92
CA THR A 112 1.74 -12.17 -7.48
C THR A 112 1.63 -10.74 -8.03
N ILE A 113 2.09 -9.76 -7.27
CA ILE A 113 2.08 -8.35 -7.67
C ILE A 113 2.96 -8.13 -8.90
N LYS A 114 4.18 -8.65 -8.86
CA LYS A 114 5.15 -8.52 -9.96
C LYS A 114 4.67 -9.16 -11.24
N ARG A 115 4.10 -10.36 -11.16
CA ARG A 115 3.56 -11.07 -12.31
C ARG A 115 2.38 -10.32 -12.94
N HIS A 116 1.50 -9.78 -12.13
CA HIS A 116 0.37 -9.00 -12.63
C HIS A 116 0.84 -7.71 -13.33
N ALA A 117 1.82 -7.01 -12.74
CA ALA A 117 2.29 -5.75 -13.26
C ALA A 117 3.15 -5.89 -14.54
N THR A 118 3.99 -6.93 -14.62
CA THR A 118 5.04 -7.05 -15.64
C THR A 118 4.96 -8.34 -16.47
N GLY A 119 4.21 -9.33 -16.05
CA GLY A 119 4.20 -10.68 -16.61
C GLY A 119 5.26 -11.60 -16.00
N HIS A 120 6.13 -11.10 -15.13
CA HIS A 120 7.24 -11.87 -14.53
C HIS A 120 7.24 -11.73 -13.01
N GLY A 121 7.15 -12.86 -12.29
CA GLY A 121 7.08 -12.88 -10.82
C GLY A 121 8.36 -12.47 -10.12
N ASN A 122 9.46 -12.32 -10.82
CA ASN A 122 10.76 -11.88 -10.29
C ASN A 122 11.23 -10.54 -10.89
N ALA A 123 10.31 -9.74 -11.39
CA ALA A 123 10.63 -8.44 -11.97
C ALA A 123 11.48 -7.57 -11.02
N ASN A 124 12.47 -6.88 -11.57
CA ASN A 124 13.33 -5.97 -10.80
C ASN A 124 12.67 -4.59 -10.60
N LYS A 125 13.35 -3.73 -9.84
CA LYS A 125 12.86 -2.36 -9.53
C LYS A 125 12.58 -1.55 -10.79
N GLN A 126 13.46 -1.59 -11.78
CA GLN A 126 13.31 -0.85 -13.03
C GLN A 126 12.10 -1.33 -13.82
N ALA A 127 11.83 -2.64 -13.84
CA ALA A 127 10.65 -3.20 -14.49
C ALA A 127 9.35 -2.75 -13.82
N MET A 128 9.33 -2.66 -12.49
CA MET A 128 8.18 -2.17 -11.74
C MET A 128 7.93 -0.68 -12.00
N ILE A 129 8.97 0.13 -12.03
CA ILE A 129 8.88 1.55 -12.39
C ILE A 129 8.38 1.72 -13.83
N ALA A 130 8.90 0.95 -14.77
CA ALA A 130 8.47 0.98 -16.16
C ALA A 130 7.00 0.59 -16.31
N ALA A 131 6.54 -0.41 -15.55
CA ALA A 131 5.13 -0.83 -15.56
C ALA A 131 4.20 0.29 -15.05
N ALA A 132 4.60 1.00 -14.00
CA ALA A 132 3.84 2.15 -13.49
C ALA A 132 3.79 3.28 -14.52
N ARG A 133 4.91 3.58 -15.16
CA ARG A 133 4.98 4.60 -16.22
C ARG A 133 4.10 4.23 -17.42
N ALA A 134 4.06 2.97 -17.80
CA ALA A 134 3.20 2.50 -18.90
C ALA A 134 1.71 2.71 -18.60
N ARG A 135 1.33 2.77 -17.33
CA ARG A 135 -0.04 3.10 -16.90
C ARG A 135 -0.29 4.61 -16.79
N GLY A 136 0.71 5.44 -17.06
CA GLY A 136 0.58 6.90 -17.03
C GLY A 136 1.01 7.57 -15.73
N TYR A 137 1.63 6.82 -14.81
CA TYR A 137 2.15 7.37 -13.56
C TYR A 137 3.60 7.84 -13.71
N SER A 138 4.04 8.67 -12.76
CA SER A 138 5.42 9.13 -12.65
C SER A 138 5.95 8.85 -11.24
N PRO A 139 6.19 7.57 -10.89
CA PRO A 139 6.63 7.22 -9.55
C PRO A 139 7.99 7.84 -9.23
N ALA A 140 8.14 8.35 -8.00
CA ALA A 140 9.40 8.91 -7.52
C ALA A 140 10.47 7.85 -7.31
N ASP A 141 10.05 6.63 -6.96
CA ASP A 141 10.92 5.49 -6.70
C ASP A 141 10.18 4.16 -6.91
N ASP A 142 10.86 3.05 -6.62
CA ASP A 142 10.29 1.71 -6.69
C ASP A 142 9.20 1.47 -5.64
N ASN A 143 9.27 2.12 -4.48
CA ASN A 143 8.26 1.97 -3.44
C ASN A 143 6.90 2.49 -3.90
N GLU A 144 6.88 3.65 -4.52
CA GLU A 144 5.66 4.20 -5.13
C GLU A 144 5.17 3.31 -6.27
N ALA A 145 6.08 2.84 -7.14
CA ALA A 145 5.74 1.94 -8.24
C ALA A 145 5.11 0.62 -7.74
N ASP A 146 5.63 0.06 -6.66
CA ASP A 146 5.10 -1.16 -6.06
C ASP A 146 3.70 -0.93 -5.47
N ALA A 147 3.47 0.18 -4.79
CA ALA A 147 2.14 0.53 -4.29
C ALA A 147 1.12 0.71 -5.43
N ILE A 148 1.50 1.33 -6.52
CA ILE A 148 0.67 1.46 -7.73
C ILE A 148 0.32 0.07 -8.27
N ALA A 149 1.29 -0.83 -8.34
CA ALA A 149 1.09 -2.20 -8.81
C ALA A 149 0.12 -2.98 -7.90
N ILE A 150 0.24 -2.84 -6.58
CA ILE A 150 -0.68 -3.44 -5.62
C ILE A 150 -2.10 -2.92 -5.83
N LEU A 151 -2.26 -1.60 -5.96
CA LEU A 151 -3.57 -1.00 -6.18
C LEU A 151 -4.24 -1.55 -7.44
N HIS A 152 -3.54 -1.55 -8.57
CA HIS A 152 -4.09 -2.05 -9.84
C HIS A 152 -4.39 -3.55 -9.79
N TRP A 153 -3.54 -4.33 -9.12
CA TRP A 153 -3.84 -5.74 -8.88
C TRP A 153 -5.16 -5.90 -8.13
N ALA A 154 -5.33 -5.16 -7.03
CA ALA A 154 -6.56 -5.21 -6.23
C ALA A 154 -7.78 -4.77 -7.04
N LEU A 155 -7.67 -3.68 -7.77
CA LEU A 155 -8.76 -3.16 -8.59
C LEU A 155 -9.15 -4.12 -9.73
N GLU A 156 -8.19 -4.78 -10.36
CA GLU A 156 -8.42 -5.61 -11.53
C GLU A 156 -8.78 -7.07 -11.19
N THR A 157 -8.43 -7.55 -10.00
CA THR A 157 -8.59 -8.97 -9.64
C THR A 157 -9.56 -9.24 -8.48
N GLN A 158 -9.80 -8.27 -7.62
CA GLN A 158 -10.62 -8.47 -6.42
C GLN A 158 -12.06 -7.96 -6.56
N GLY A 159 -12.54 -7.86 -7.77
CA GLY A 159 -13.97 -7.80 -8.12
C GLY A 159 -14.77 -6.61 -7.64
N GLY A 160 -14.17 -5.70 -7.11
CA GLY A 160 -14.89 -4.61 -6.54
C GLY A 160 -14.70 -3.30 -7.18
N VAL A 161 -14.35 -3.43 -8.35
CA VAL A 161 -13.67 -2.42 -8.79
C VAL A 161 -14.26 -1.22 -9.28
N ALA A 162 -15.31 -1.30 -9.71
CA ALA A 162 -15.80 -0.16 -10.44
C ALA A 162 -15.97 1.08 -9.61
#